data_8e762f6eadbf30c75099e8271834c1bd
#
_entry.id   8e762f6eadbf30c75099e8271834c1bd
#
_cell.length_a   1.000
_cell.length_b   1.000
_cell.length_c   1.000
_cell.angle_alpha   90.00
_cell.angle_beta   90.00
_cell.angle_gamma   90.00
#
_symmetry.space_group_name_H-M   'P 1'
#
loop_
_entity.id
_entity.type
_entity.pdbx_description
1 polymer ?
#
loop_
_entity_poly.entity_id
_entity_poly.type
_entity_poly.pdbx_seq_one_letter_code
_entity_poly.pdbx_strand_id
1 'polypeptide(L)'
;SPWEILAQPFEPDISKQRLEVLFDPLRQRLPALLARVPATDGAAAELPESLQEQLSIDLLESWGYDNQRCQRSRSAHPFSCTLGPQDYRITTRVVAGQPFSCFLATAHEWGHSLYEQGLPHDQPHAFPWPLGDATSMGVHESQSLFWECRVARSEAFARRWHSGFCL
;
A
#
# COMPACT_ATOMS: atom_id res chain seq x y z
N SER A 1 4.24 -1.16 -29.32
CA SER A 1 5.65 -0.82 -29.02
C SER A 1 6.29 -1.94 -28.19
N PRO A 2 7.63 -2.07 -28.14
CA PRO A 2 8.29 -3.07 -27.28
C PRO A 2 7.87 -2.96 -25.82
N TRP A 3 7.64 -1.75 -25.31
CA TRP A 3 7.14 -1.50 -23.97
C TRP A 3 5.75 -2.13 -23.74
N GLU A 4 4.83 -1.96 -24.67
CA GLU A 4 3.48 -2.53 -24.55
C GLU A 4 3.51 -4.05 -24.48
N ILE A 5 4.38 -4.70 -25.25
CA ILE A 5 4.56 -6.17 -25.20
C ILE A 5 5.06 -6.60 -23.82
N LEU A 6 6.04 -5.89 -23.26
CA LEU A 6 6.61 -6.19 -21.95
C LEU A 6 5.63 -5.90 -20.79
N ALA A 7 4.69 -4.97 -20.99
CA ALA A 7 3.70 -4.61 -19.97
C ALA A 7 2.52 -5.58 -19.90
N GLN A 8 2.22 -6.33 -20.98
CA GLN A 8 1.05 -7.22 -21.03
C GLN A 8 0.94 -8.23 -19.89
N PRO A 9 2.01 -8.87 -19.40
CA PRO A 9 1.90 -9.81 -18.27
C PRO A 9 1.48 -9.14 -16.96
N PHE A 10 1.68 -7.85 -16.83
CA PHE A 10 1.42 -7.08 -15.60
C PHE A 10 0.11 -6.30 -15.67
N GLU A 11 -0.22 -5.80 -16.85
CA GLU A 11 -1.42 -5.02 -17.09
C GLU A 11 -1.96 -5.38 -18.49
N PRO A 12 -2.86 -6.35 -18.58
CA PRO A 12 -3.46 -6.75 -19.86
C PRO A 12 -4.15 -5.58 -20.56
N ASP A 13 -4.04 -5.56 -21.89
CA ASP A 13 -4.68 -4.56 -22.75
C ASP A 13 -4.22 -3.10 -22.55
N ILE A 14 -3.12 -2.88 -21.84
CA ILE A 14 -2.54 -1.54 -21.72
C ILE A 14 -1.96 -1.08 -23.05
N SER A 15 -2.20 0.18 -23.41
CA SER A 15 -1.58 0.82 -24.55
C SER A 15 -0.99 2.17 -24.17
N LYS A 16 0.09 2.56 -24.87
CA LYS A 16 0.70 3.87 -24.71
C LYS A 16 -0.30 4.99 -24.96
N GLN A 17 -1.12 4.86 -26.00
CA GLN A 17 -2.15 5.84 -26.34
C GLN A 17 -3.15 6.04 -25.20
N ARG A 18 -3.60 4.95 -24.57
CA ARG A 18 -4.52 5.03 -23.41
C ARG A 18 -3.89 5.73 -22.23
N LEU A 19 -2.60 5.44 -21.95
CA LEU A 19 -1.87 6.12 -20.87
C LEU A 19 -1.68 7.61 -21.15
N GLU A 20 -1.37 7.99 -22.38
CA GLU A 20 -1.24 9.40 -22.76
C GLU A 20 -2.55 10.16 -22.53
N VAL A 21 -3.69 9.59 -22.96
CA VAL A 21 -5.02 10.18 -22.69
C VAL A 21 -5.29 10.39 -21.21
N LEU A 22 -4.86 9.44 -20.36
CA LEU A 22 -5.04 9.53 -18.91
C LEU A 22 -4.07 10.51 -18.24
N PHE A 23 -2.80 10.50 -18.66
CA PHE A 23 -1.76 11.25 -17.95
C PHE A 23 -1.54 12.67 -18.47
N ASP A 24 -1.86 12.98 -19.71
CA ASP A 24 -1.66 14.33 -20.25
C ASP A 24 -2.46 15.42 -19.50
N PRO A 25 -3.74 15.21 -19.14
CA PRO A 25 -4.46 16.16 -18.29
C PRO A 25 -3.82 16.33 -16.90
N LEU A 26 -3.24 15.26 -16.35
CA LEU A 26 -2.55 15.31 -15.05
C LEU A 26 -1.24 16.10 -15.17
N ARG A 27 -0.43 15.85 -16.20
CA ARG A 27 0.81 16.61 -16.45
C ARG A 27 0.55 18.11 -16.59
N GLN A 28 -0.58 18.48 -17.18
CA GLN A 28 -0.94 19.89 -17.34
C GLN A 28 -1.43 20.55 -16.05
N ARG A 29 -2.14 19.82 -15.20
CA ARG A 29 -2.82 20.36 -14.02
C ARG A 29 -2.02 20.24 -12.73
N LEU A 30 -1.29 19.14 -12.53
CA LEU A 30 -0.59 18.87 -11.28
C LEU A 30 0.45 19.91 -10.91
N PRO A 31 1.31 20.42 -11.83
CA PRO A 31 2.30 21.44 -11.47
C PRO A 31 1.69 22.71 -10.88
N ALA A 32 0.59 23.19 -11.49
CA ALA A 32 -0.11 24.36 -11.00
C ALA A 32 -0.82 24.11 -9.66
N LEU A 33 -1.32 22.90 -9.42
CA LEU A 33 -1.90 22.52 -8.14
C LEU A 33 -0.82 22.45 -7.06
N LEU A 34 0.30 21.79 -7.33
CA LEU A 34 1.41 21.65 -6.38
C LEU A 34 2.02 22.99 -6.00
N ALA A 35 2.12 23.93 -6.94
CA ALA A 35 2.60 25.29 -6.66
C ALA A 35 1.68 26.08 -5.70
N ARG A 36 0.44 25.66 -5.52
CA ARG A 36 -0.53 26.26 -4.59
C ARG A 36 -0.54 25.60 -3.21
N VAL A 37 0.08 24.45 -3.07
CA VAL A 37 0.21 23.77 -1.77
C VAL A 37 1.30 24.50 -0.99
N PRO A 38 0.98 25.11 0.17
CA PRO A 38 2.00 25.76 0.98
C PRO A 38 3.04 24.74 1.43
N ALA A 39 4.30 25.13 1.38
CA ALA A 39 5.33 24.36 2.05
C ALA A 39 4.98 24.33 3.55
N THR A 40 4.78 23.16 4.10
CA THR A 40 4.61 23.04 5.56
C THR A 40 6.00 23.06 6.17
N ASP A 41 6.40 24.21 6.70
CA ASP A 41 7.61 24.38 7.54
C ASP A 41 7.43 23.75 8.94
N GLY A 42 6.45 22.90 9.12
CA GLY A 42 6.26 22.18 10.35
C GLY A 42 7.43 21.24 10.59
N ALA A 43 8.23 21.54 11.63
CA ALA A 43 9.11 20.53 12.19
C ALA A 43 8.24 19.27 12.42
N ALA A 44 8.49 18.22 11.65
CA ALA A 44 7.79 16.96 11.85
C ALA A 44 8.07 16.55 13.30
N ALA A 45 7.03 16.35 14.11
CA ALA A 45 7.19 15.86 15.45
C ALA A 45 8.01 14.57 15.36
N GLU A 46 9.11 14.49 16.11
CA GLU A 46 9.90 13.25 16.17
C GLU A 46 9.11 12.23 16.96
N LEU A 47 8.53 11.27 16.26
CA LEU A 47 7.90 10.15 16.90
C LEU A 47 8.94 9.05 17.12
N PRO A 48 9.13 8.55 18.35
CA PRO A 48 10.06 7.47 18.62
C PRO A 48 9.80 6.27 17.71
N GLU A 49 10.87 5.63 17.24
CA GLU A 49 10.78 4.47 16.35
C GLU A 49 9.91 3.35 16.92
N SER A 50 10.08 3.07 18.22
CA SER A 50 9.28 2.05 18.93
C SER A 50 7.78 2.36 18.92
N LEU A 51 7.42 3.63 19.01
CA LEU A 51 6.02 4.04 18.97
C LEU A 51 5.46 3.93 17.53
N GLN A 52 6.23 4.32 16.51
CA GLN A 52 5.82 4.14 15.11
C GLN A 52 5.56 2.65 14.80
N GLU A 53 6.40 1.76 15.31
CA GLU A 53 6.20 0.32 15.16
C GLU A 53 4.98 -0.19 15.93
N GLN A 54 4.80 0.25 17.17
CA GLN A 54 3.65 -0.16 17.96
C GLN A 54 2.33 0.26 17.29
N LEU A 55 2.24 1.51 16.83
CA LEU A 55 1.07 1.99 16.09
C LEU A 55 0.80 1.17 14.81
N SER A 56 1.85 0.73 14.13
CA SER A 56 1.72 -0.13 12.95
C SER A 56 1.24 -1.53 13.31
N ILE A 57 1.64 -2.07 14.44
CA ILE A 57 1.13 -3.35 14.96
C ILE A 57 -0.35 -3.21 15.34
N ASP A 58 -0.70 -2.18 16.10
CA ASP A 58 -2.07 -1.91 16.52
C ASP A 58 -3.01 -1.73 15.31
N LEU A 59 -2.51 -1.09 14.23
CA LEU A 59 -3.22 -0.97 12.97
C LEU A 59 -3.52 -2.34 12.37
N LEU A 60 -2.50 -3.18 12.22
CA LEU A 60 -2.63 -4.52 11.66
C LEU A 60 -3.61 -5.38 12.46
N GLU A 61 -3.50 -5.36 13.79
CA GLU A 61 -4.43 -6.07 14.67
C GLU A 61 -5.86 -5.59 14.50
N SER A 62 -6.07 -4.26 14.37
CA SER A 62 -7.38 -3.68 14.12
C SER A 62 -7.97 -4.06 12.76
N TRP A 63 -7.13 -4.46 11.82
CA TRP A 63 -7.49 -4.85 10.45
C TRP A 63 -7.40 -6.36 10.19
N GLY A 64 -7.41 -7.17 11.25
CA GLY A 64 -7.53 -8.63 11.15
C GLY A 64 -6.23 -9.38 10.86
N TYR A 65 -5.09 -8.81 11.25
CA TYR A 65 -3.82 -9.50 11.15
C TYR A 65 -3.81 -10.76 12.01
N ASP A 66 -3.44 -11.88 11.39
CA ASP A 66 -3.36 -13.19 12.03
C ASP A 66 -1.90 -13.70 12.00
N ASN A 67 -1.28 -13.79 13.15
CA ASN A 67 0.10 -14.26 13.31
C ASN A 67 0.34 -15.70 12.85
N GLN A 68 -0.71 -16.50 12.68
CA GLN A 68 -0.58 -17.88 12.18
C GLN A 68 -0.41 -17.92 10.66
N ARG A 69 -0.89 -16.88 9.96
CA ARG A 69 -0.90 -16.79 8.50
C ARG A 69 -0.05 -15.64 7.96
N CYS A 70 0.27 -14.69 8.80
CA CYS A 70 0.90 -13.44 8.40
C CYS A 70 2.21 -13.21 9.15
N GLN A 71 3.19 -12.65 8.46
CA GLN A 71 4.46 -12.24 9.06
C GLN A 71 4.79 -10.80 8.69
N ARG A 72 5.20 -10.00 9.69
CA ARG A 72 5.71 -8.66 9.50
C ARG A 72 7.21 -8.60 9.82
N SER A 73 7.97 -7.91 8.99
CA SER A 73 9.39 -7.64 9.22
C SER A 73 9.78 -6.25 8.71
N ARG A 74 11.05 -5.88 8.82
CA ARG A 74 11.60 -4.64 8.27
C ARG A 74 12.36 -4.91 6.99
N SER A 75 12.32 -3.94 6.06
CA SER A 75 13.15 -3.95 4.85
C SER A 75 13.57 -2.54 4.46
N ALA A 76 14.53 -2.43 3.56
CA ALA A 76 14.97 -1.16 3.03
C ALA A 76 13.89 -0.45 2.19
N HIS A 77 13.05 -1.23 1.52
CA HIS A 77 11.85 -0.77 0.82
C HIS A 77 10.69 -1.67 1.24
N PRO A 78 9.58 -1.12 1.75
CA PRO A 78 8.39 -1.90 2.07
C PRO A 78 7.91 -2.72 0.87
N PHE A 79 7.44 -3.92 1.12
CA PHE A 79 6.82 -4.78 0.11
C PHE A 79 5.93 -5.83 0.77
N SER A 80 5.03 -6.40 -0.02
CA SER A 80 4.21 -7.56 0.33
C SER A 80 4.51 -8.74 -0.59
N CYS A 81 4.36 -9.95 -0.09
CA CYS A 81 4.41 -11.17 -0.90
C CYS A 81 3.58 -12.28 -0.28
N THR A 82 3.06 -13.15 -1.15
CA THR A 82 2.35 -14.37 -0.80
C THR A 82 3.22 -15.56 -1.19
N LEU A 83 3.61 -16.37 -0.20
CA LEU A 83 4.47 -17.54 -0.42
C LEU A 83 3.68 -18.86 -0.44
N GLY A 84 2.43 -18.80 -0.04
CA GLY A 84 1.55 -19.97 -0.01
C GLY A 84 0.12 -19.57 0.33
N PRO A 85 -0.83 -20.50 0.26
CA PRO A 85 -2.25 -20.25 0.51
C PRO A 85 -2.57 -19.66 1.87
N GLN A 86 -1.64 -19.78 2.82
CA GLN A 86 -1.77 -19.32 4.19
C GLN A 86 -0.47 -18.66 4.69
N ASP A 87 0.37 -18.13 3.78
CA ASP A 87 1.63 -17.48 4.12
C ASP A 87 1.73 -16.10 3.43
N TYR A 88 1.28 -15.07 4.14
CA TYR A 88 1.26 -13.68 3.69
C TYR A 88 2.30 -12.88 4.45
N ARG A 89 3.20 -12.21 3.74
CA ARG A 89 4.30 -11.46 4.36
C ARG A 89 4.30 -10.03 3.91
N ILE A 90 4.47 -9.13 4.87
CA ILE A 90 4.66 -7.70 4.62
C ILE A 90 5.92 -7.21 5.28
N THR A 91 6.52 -6.20 4.71
CA THR A 91 7.61 -5.49 5.34
C THR A 91 7.27 -4.01 5.49
N THR A 92 7.89 -3.38 6.48
CA THR A 92 7.72 -1.97 6.75
C THR A 92 9.06 -1.28 6.93
N ARG A 93 9.05 0.04 6.95
CA ARG A 93 10.23 0.86 7.17
C ARG A 93 9.90 2.05 8.07
N VAL A 94 10.73 2.24 9.09
CA VAL A 94 10.72 3.48 9.86
C VAL A 94 11.69 4.47 9.21
N VAL A 95 11.26 5.70 9.03
CA VAL A 95 12.09 6.79 8.48
C VAL A 95 12.15 7.90 9.50
N ALA A 96 13.36 8.26 9.93
CA ALA A 96 13.59 9.37 10.85
C ALA A 96 13.00 10.69 10.30
N GLY A 97 12.37 11.47 11.15
CA GLY A 97 11.72 12.72 10.75
C GLY A 97 10.42 12.57 9.94
N GLN A 98 9.95 11.34 9.72
CA GLN A 98 8.69 11.05 9.03
C GLN A 98 7.76 10.19 9.90
N PRO A 99 7.07 10.78 10.87
CA PRO A 99 6.34 10.05 11.92
C PRO A 99 5.24 9.13 11.40
N PHE A 100 4.69 9.41 10.23
CA PHE A 100 3.62 8.60 9.63
C PHE A 100 4.12 7.59 8.59
N SER A 101 5.42 7.59 8.26
CA SER A 101 5.92 6.78 7.14
C SER A 101 5.74 5.27 7.37
N CYS A 102 6.08 4.79 8.57
CA CYS A 102 5.92 3.38 8.93
C CYS A 102 4.45 2.97 8.93
N PHE A 103 3.59 3.78 9.52
CA PHE A 103 2.16 3.53 9.64
C PHE A 103 1.46 3.47 8.26
N LEU A 104 1.71 4.45 7.40
CA LEU A 104 1.12 4.50 6.07
C LEU A 104 1.68 3.41 5.15
N ALA A 105 2.98 3.13 5.22
CA ALA A 105 3.57 2.00 4.50
C ALA A 105 2.97 0.66 4.94
N THR A 106 2.74 0.48 6.25
CA THR A 106 2.06 -0.71 6.76
C THR A 106 0.63 -0.83 6.24
N ALA A 107 -0.12 0.29 6.19
CA ALA A 107 -1.46 0.32 5.61
C ALA A 107 -1.46 -0.06 4.13
N HIS A 108 -0.48 0.42 3.37
CA HIS A 108 -0.29 0.12 1.96
C HIS A 108 -0.02 -1.38 1.74
N GLU A 109 1.02 -1.91 2.39
CA GLU A 109 1.41 -3.31 2.22
C GLU A 109 0.34 -4.28 2.73
N TRP A 110 -0.36 -3.90 3.80
CA TRP A 110 -1.50 -4.69 4.28
C TRP A 110 -2.67 -4.68 3.29
N GLY A 111 -2.89 -3.57 2.58
CA GLY A 111 -3.88 -3.49 1.50
C GLY A 111 -3.61 -4.49 0.37
N HIS A 112 -2.36 -4.65 -0.04
CA HIS A 112 -1.94 -5.71 -0.96
C HIS A 112 -2.21 -7.10 -0.39
N SER A 113 -1.83 -7.31 0.88
CA SER A 113 -2.01 -8.59 1.55
C SER A 113 -3.49 -8.97 1.70
N LEU A 114 -4.36 -8.02 2.04
CA LEU A 114 -5.81 -8.25 2.13
C LEU A 114 -6.43 -8.67 0.78
N TYR A 115 -5.95 -8.07 -0.31
CA TYR A 115 -6.37 -8.46 -1.65
C TYR A 115 -5.97 -9.91 -1.94
N GLU A 116 -4.71 -10.26 -1.70
CA GLU A 116 -4.19 -11.62 -1.87
C GLU A 116 -4.94 -12.64 -1.01
N GLN A 117 -5.26 -12.30 0.23
CA GLN A 117 -6.06 -13.14 1.12
C GLN A 117 -7.50 -13.36 0.64
N GLY A 118 -8.01 -12.46 -0.18
CA GLY A 118 -9.33 -12.57 -0.82
C GLY A 118 -9.33 -13.40 -2.10
N LEU A 119 -8.18 -13.73 -2.67
CA LEU A 119 -8.08 -14.60 -3.83
C LEU A 119 -8.36 -16.07 -3.45
N PRO A 120 -8.81 -16.93 -4.38
CA PRO A 120 -9.25 -18.29 -4.09
C PRO A 120 -8.10 -19.27 -3.83
N HIS A 121 -7.09 -18.88 -3.04
CA HIS A 121 -5.88 -19.66 -2.76
C HIS A 121 -6.16 -20.95 -1.98
N ASP A 122 -7.29 -21.04 -1.29
CA ASP A 122 -7.75 -22.21 -0.55
C ASP A 122 -8.39 -23.28 -1.43
N GLN A 123 -8.68 -22.94 -2.69
CA GLN A 123 -9.27 -23.89 -3.63
C GLN A 123 -8.21 -24.80 -4.24
N PRO A 124 -8.51 -26.09 -4.46
CA PRO A 124 -7.62 -26.98 -5.15
C PRO A 124 -7.21 -26.44 -6.52
N HIS A 125 -5.93 -26.41 -6.80
CA HIS A 125 -5.35 -25.92 -8.06
C HIS A 125 -5.45 -24.41 -8.32
N ALA A 126 -5.85 -23.58 -7.34
CA ALA A 126 -5.82 -22.14 -7.51
C ALA A 126 -4.42 -21.56 -7.26
N PHE A 127 -3.74 -21.98 -6.20
CA PHE A 127 -2.37 -21.56 -5.93
C PHE A 127 -1.36 -22.66 -6.33
N PRO A 128 -0.26 -22.39 -7.03
CA PRO A 128 0.21 -21.10 -7.57
C PRO A 128 -0.23 -20.82 -9.04
N TRP A 129 -1.39 -21.29 -9.42
CA TRP A 129 -1.87 -21.22 -10.82
C TRP A 129 -2.46 -19.83 -11.13
N PRO A 130 -2.50 -19.43 -12.43
CA PRO A 130 -3.03 -18.13 -12.83
C PRO A 130 -4.46 -17.83 -12.40
N LEU A 131 -5.27 -18.85 -12.11
CA LEU A 131 -6.64 -18.68 -11.60
C LEU A 131 -6.69 -18.12 -10.17
N GLY A 132 -5.62 -18.29 -9.40
CA GLY A 132 -5.47 -17.73 -8.06
C GLY A 132 -4.61 -16.47 -8.02
N ASP A 133 -4.19 -15.98 -9.18
CA ASP A 133 -3.33 -14.79 -9.25
C ASP A 133 -4.13 -13.50 -9.38
N ALA A 134 -3.48 -12.37 -9.09
CA ALA A 134 -4.07 -11.05 -9.25
C ALA A 134 -4.44 -10.78 -10.71
N THR A 135 -5.57 -10.13 -10.95
CA THR A 135 -6.05 -9.82 -12.31
C THR A 135 -5.06 -8.92 -13.07
N SER A 136 -4.47 -7.95 -12.39
CA SER A 136 -3.43 -7.06 -12.94
C SER A 136 -2.70 -6.33 -11.82
N MET A 137 -1.54 -5.77 -12.14
CA MET A 137 -0.79 -4.90 -11.21
C MET A 137 -1.59 -3.63 -10.86
N GLY A 138 -2.35 -3.08 -11.79
CA GLY A 138 -3.20 -1.92 -11.52
C GLY A 138 -4.32 -2.22 -10.52
N VAL A 139 -4.96 -3.38 -10.61
CA VAL A 139 -5.95 -3.81 -9.63
C VAL A 139 -5.29 -4.07 -8.27
N HIS A 140 -4.15 -4.74 -8.24
CA HIS A 140 -3.39 -5.02 -7.03
C HIS A 140 -2.98 -3.74 -6.30
N GLU A 141 -2.40 -2.77 -7.03
CA GLU A 141 -2.02 -1.46 -6.48
C GLU A 141 -3.24 -0.62 -6.07
N SER A 142 -4.38 -0.76 -6.76
CA SER A 142 -5.59 -0.04 -6.37
C SER A 142 -6.07 -0.42 -4.96
N GLN A 143 -5.83 -1.64 -4.53
CA GLN A 143 -6.19 -2.12 -3.20
C GLN A 143 -5.26 -1.52 -2.12
N SER A 144 -3.96 -1.48 -2.35
CA SER A 144 -3.02 -0.83 -1.44
C SER A 144 -3.31 0.67 -1.29
N LEU A 145 -3.52 1.36 -2.41
CA LEU A 145 -3.87 2.79 -2.42
C LEU A 145 -5.24 3.08 -1.80
N PHE A 146 -6.20 2.15 -1.90
CA PHE A 146 -7.46 2.29 -1.20
C PHE A 146 -7.24 2.35 0.32
N TRP A 147 -6.49 1.41 0.87
CA TRP A 147 -6.23 1.36 2.30
C TRP A 147 -5.34 2.50 2.78
N GLU A 148 -4.27 2.83 2.06
CA GLU A 148 -3.38 3.95 2.39
C GLU A 148 -4.05 5.30 2.22
N CYS A 149 -4.56 5.59 1.01
CA CYS A 149 -4.95 6.94 0.63
C CYS A 149 -6.43 7.27 0.93
N ARG A 150 -7.31 6.27 0.94
CA ARG A 150 -8.75 6.49 1.17
C ARG A 150 -9.17 6.16 2.60
N VAL A 151 -8.66 5.09 3.18
CA VAL A 151 -8.99 4.71 4.56
C VAL A 151 -8.05 5.42 5.54
N ALA A 152 -6.75 5.16 5.51
CA ALA A 152 -5.81 5.65 6.51
C ALA A 152 -5.61 7.18 6.49
N ARG A 153 -5.99 7.86 5.42
CA ARG A 153 -5.97 9.34 5.34
C ARG A 153 -7.35 9.97 5.46
N SER A 154 -8.38 9.22 5.82
CA SER A 154 -9.72 9.77 6.05
C SER A 154 -9.81 10.49 7.39
N GLU A 155 -10.71 11.46 7.49
CA GLU A 155 -10.97 12.19 8.74
C GLU A 155 -11.42 11.25 9.87
N ALA A 156 -12.30 10.31 9.56
CA ALA A 156 -12.78 9.33 10.54
C ALA A 156 -11.64 8.47 11.10
N PHE A 157 -10.74 8.05 10.23
CA PHE A 157 -9.55 7.30 10.62
C PHE A 157 -8.58 8.16 11.44
N ALA A 158 -8.30 9.39 10.99
CA ALA A 158 -7.47 10.33 11.72
C ALA A 158 -7.99 10.60 13.14
N ARG A 159 -9.29 10.78 13.32
CA ARG A 159 -9.93 10.94 14.63
C ARG A 159 -9.72 9.73 15.54
N ARG A 160 -9.82 8.52 15.00
CA ARG A 160 -9.62 7.27 15.75
C ARG A 160 -8.18 7.12 16.26
N TRP A 161 -7.21 7.49 15.44
CA TRP A 161 -5.79 7.26 15.71
C TRP A 161 -5.06 8.48 16.28
N HIS A 162 -5.72 9.62 16.35
CA HIS A 162 -5.13 10.90 16.80
C HIS A 162 -4.40 10.78 18.14
N SER A 163 -5.01 10.15 19.14
CA SER A 163 -4.42 10.00 20.47
C SER A 163 -3.13 9.19 20.48
N GLY A 164 -2.97 8.23 19.56
CA GLY A 164 -1.75 7.43 19.42
C GLY A 164 -0.56 8.23 18.88
N PHE A 165 -0.81 9.33 18.16
CA PHE A 165 0.20 10.20 17.57
C PHE A 165 0.44 11.49 18.38
N CYS A 166 -0.33 11.73 19.43
CA CYS A 166 -0.12 12.86 20.36
C CYS A 166 0.74 12.37 21.53
N LEU A 167 1.96 12.89 21.64
CA LEU A 167 2.86 12.72 22.76
C LEU A 167 2.57 13.73 23.85
#